data_a8d4acd76f32991812a627b5602b0447
#
_entry.id   a8d4acd76f32991812a627b5602b0447
#
_cell.length_a   1.000
_cell.length_b   1.000
_cell.length_c   1.000
_cell.angle_alpha   90.00
_cell.angle_beta   90.00
_cell.angle_gamma   90.00
#
_symmetry.space_group_name_H-M   'P 1'
#
loop_
_entity.id
_entity.type
_entity.pdbx_description
1 polymer ?
#
loop_
_entity_poly.entity_id
_entity_poly.type
_entity_poly.pdbx_seq_one_letter_code
_entity_poly.pdbx_strand_id
1 'polypeptide(L)' 'MSDYQKYHCMECEHIYDEAKGDPDCGIAPGTRWEDIPDDWDCPICGAPKSFFKLLAY' A
#
# COMPACT_ATOMS: atom_id res chain seq x y z
N MET A 1 19.00 -6.40 5.10
CA MET A 1 18.25 -5.16 5.04
C MET A 1 17.10 -5.25 4.06
N SER A 2 16.00 -4.66 4.42
CA SER A 2 14.80 -4.72 3.58
C SER A 2 14.84 -3.62 2.54
N ASP A 3 14.48 -3.96 1.30
CA ASP A 3 14.28 -2.97 0.24
C ASP A 3 12.84 -2.51 0.17
N TYR A 4 12.03 -2.91 1.13
CA TYR A 4 10.62 -2.58 1.13
C TYR A 4 10.41 -1.08 1.30
N GLN A 5 9.40 -0.60 0.62
CA GLN A 5 9.06 0.81 0.63
C GLN A 5 7.67 1.01 1.22
N LYS A 6 7.32 2.26 1.45
CA LYS A 6 6.02 2.61 1.97
C LYS A 6 5.34 3.57 1.02
N TYR A 7 4.04 3.42 0.93
CA TYR A 7 3.20 4.29 0.11
C TYR A 7 2.11 4.85 0.99
N HIS A 8 1.74 6.10 0.77
CA HIS A 8 0.69 6.71 1.57
C HIS A 8 -0.46 7.18 0.70
N CYS A 9 -1.67 7.05 1.24
CA CYS A 9 -2.88 7.50 0.59
C CYS A 9 -2.97 9.01 0.70
N MET A 10 -3.22 9.69 -0.42
CA MET A 10 -3.33 11.14 -0.44
C MET A 10 -4.63 11.63 0.18
N GLU A 11 -5.62 10.74 0.35
CA GLU A 11 -6.92 11.11 0.87
C GLU A 11 -6.97 11.02 2.41
N CYS A 12 -6.52 9.91 2.98
CA CYS A 12 -6.66 9.65 4.41
C CYS A 12 -5.34 9.41 5.12
N GLU A 13 -4.24 9.50 4.41
CA GLU A 13 -2.88 9.30 4.94
C GLU A 13 -2.62 7.90 5.47
N HIS A 14 -3.40 6.92 5.01
CA HIS A 14 -3.12 5.53 5.33
C HIS A 14 -1.79 5.12 4.69
N ILE A 15 -1.00 4.35 5.44
CA ILE A 15 0.31 3.90 4.96
C ILE A 15 0.22 2.43 4.57
N TYR A 16 0.58 2.12 3.33
CA TYR A 16 0.81 0.75 2.91
C TYR A 16 2.29 0.45 3.03
N ASP A 17 2.63 -0.48 3.91
CA ASP A 17 4.03 -0.89 4.13
C ASP A 17 4.22 -2.23 3.43
N GLU A 18 5.11 -2.27 2.45
CA GLU A 18 5.35 -3.51 1.70
C GLU A 18 5.80 -4.65 2.61
N ALA A 19 6.54 -4.33 3.66
CA ALA A 19 7.00 -5.36 4.57
C ALA A 19 5.86 -5.97 5.38
N LYS A 20 4.83 -5.18 5.68
CA LYS A 20 3.69 -5.62 6.49
C LYS A 20 2.54 -6.14 5.65
N GLY A 21 2.41 -5.68 4.43
CA GLY A 21 1.28 -6.01 3.58
C GLY A 21 -0.02 -5.46 4.11
N ASP A 22 -1.11 -6.06 3.67
CA ASP A 22 -2.45 -5.67 4.11
C ASP A 22 -3.30 -6.93 4.22
N PRO A 23 -3.02 -7.78 5.23
CA PRO A 23 -3.69 -9.08 5.34
C PRO A 23 -5.21 -8.98 5.42
N ASP A 24 -5.72 -7.89 5.99
CA ASP A 24 -7.17 -7.68 6.09
C ASP A 24 -7.82 -7.54 4.73
N CYS A 25 -7.06 -7.13 3.74
CA CYS A 25 -7.52 -7.01 2.35
C CYS A 25 -6.97 -8.11 1.46
N GLY A 26 -6.35 -9.13 2.04
CA GLY A 26 -5.82 -10.25 1.28
C GLY A 26 -4.45 -10.02 0.69
N ILE A 27 -3.73 -9.01 1.16
CA ILE A 27 -2.38 -8.70 0.67
C ILE A 27 -1.38 -9.23 1.69
N ALA A 28 -0.64 -10.26 1.31
CA ALA A 28 0.31 -10.91 2.22
C ALA A 28 1.47 -9.96 2.56
N PRO A 29 2.05 -10.10 3.77
CA PRO A 29 3.27 -9.35 4.10
C PRO A 29 4.37 -9.63 3.08
N GLY A 30 5.09 -8.58 2.70
CA GLY A 30 6.15 -8.70 1.71
C GLY A 30 5.70 -8.51 0.29
N THR A 31 4.42 -8.19 0.06
CA THR A 31 3.91 -7.95 -1.28
C THR A 31 4.37 -6.57 -1.75
N ARG A 32 5.05 -6.53 -2.88
CA ARG A 32 5.49 -5.28 -3.47
C ARG A 32 4.29 -4.50 -4.01
N TRP A 33 4.42 -3.19 -4.03
CA TRP A 33 3.36 -2.31 -4.53
C TRP A 33 2.90 -2.71 -5.94
N GLU A 34 3.85 -3.01 -6.79
CA GLU A 34 3.57 -3.37 -8.19
C GLU A 34 2.84 -4.71 -8.31
N ASP A 35 2.93 -5.56 -7.28
CA ASP A 35 2.27 -6.86 -7.28
C ASP A 35 0.85 -6.78 -6.74
N ILE A 36 0.45 -5.64 -6.20
CA ILE A 36 -0.91 -5.44 -5.71
C ILE A 36 -1.83 -5.26 -6.91
N PRO A 37 -3.00 -5.94 -6.94
CA PRO A 37 -3.95 -5.79 -8.04
C PRO A 37 -4.36 -4.33 -8.23
N ASP A 38 -4.60 -3.95 -9.48
CA ASP A 38 -4.99 -2.57 -9.78
C ASP A 38 -6.35 -2.20 -9.19
N ASP A 39 -7.18 -3.20 -8.89
CA ASP A 39 -8.50 -2.97 -8.31
C ASP A 39 -8.46 -2.92 -6.78
N TRP A 40 -7.28 -2.98 -6.18
CA TRP A 40 -7.14 -2.83 -4.73
C TRP A 40 -7.38 -1.35 -4.36
N ASP A 41 -8.13 -1.16 -3.30
CA ASP A 41 -8.45 0.17 -2.81
C ASP A 41 -7.93 0.37 -1.40
N CYS A 42 -7.79 1.63 -1.00
CA CYS A 42 -7.44 1.96 0.36
C CYS A 42 -8.47 1.37 1.33
N PRO A 43 -8.05 0.59 2.34
CA PRO A 43 -9.00 -0.03 3.27
C PRO A 43 -9.68 0.97 4.18
N ILE A 44 -9.19 2.20 4.24
CA ILE A 44 -9.73 3.21 5.13
C ILE A 44 -10.73 4.11 4.42
N CYS A 45 -10.36 4.65 3.24
CA CYS A 45 -11.22 5.61 2.55
C CYS A 45 -11.67 5.12 1.17
N GLY A 46 -11.18 3.97 0.71
CA GLY A 46 -11.57 3.44 -0.59
C GLY A 46 -10.93 4.10 -1.79
N ALA A 47 -9.90 4.91 -1.58
CA ALA A 47 -9.21 5.57 -2.68
C ALA A 47 -8.45 4.53 -3.53
N PRO A 48 -8.42 4.72 -4.86
CA PRO A 48 -7.71 3.77 -5.72
C PRO A 48 -6.20 3.87 -5.56
N LYS A 49 -5.48 2.88 -6.09
CA LYS A 49 -4.02 2.85 -6.00
C LYS A 49 -3.38 4.13 -6.54
N SER A 50 -4.00 4.73 -7.54
CA SER A 50 -3.44 5.95 -8.15
C SER A 50 -3.38 7.12 -7.18
N PHE A 51 -4.09 7.04 -6.06
CA PHE A 51 -4.07 8.08 -5.04
C PHE A 51 -2.95 7.89 -4.03
N PHE A 52 -2.17 6.84 -4.18
CA PHE A 52 -1.05 6.58 -3.28
C PHE A 52 0.24 7.11 -3.87
N LYS A 53 1.10 7.62 -3.01
CA LYS A 53 2.43 8.10 -3.40
C LYS A 53 3.51 7.42 -2.59
N LEU A 54 4.65 7.20 -3.25
CA LEU A 54 5.80 6.61 -2.60
C LEU A 54 6.34 7.56 -1.53
N LEU A 55 6.52 7.00 -0.33
CA LEU A 55 7.20 7.72 0.74
C LEU A 55 8.70 7.45 0.61
N ALA A 56 9.46 8.47 0.25
CA ALA A 56 10.91 8.35 0.14
C ALA A 56 11.56 8.80 1.44
N TYR A 57 12.41 7.96 1.97
CA TYR A 57 13.15 8.28 3.20
C TYR A 57 14.61 8.53 2.86
#